data_0d11b40c648dbc65e179cc01b524acc6
#
_entry.id   0d11b40c648dbc65e179cc01b524acc6
#
_cell.length_a   1.000
_cell.length_b   1.000
_cell.length_c   1.000
_cell.angle_alpha   90.00
_cell.angle_beta   90.00
_cell.angle_gamma   90.00
#
_symmetry.space_group_name_H-M   'P 1'
#
loop_
_entity.id
_entity.type
_entity.pdbx_description
1 polymer ?
#
loop_
_entity_poly.entity_id
_entity_poly.type
_entity_poly.pdbx_seq_one_letter_code
_entity_poly.pdbx_strand_id
1 'polypeptide(L)'
;MSTFPKNFLWGWATAANQLEGGYNLDGKGLSTADMVKFVPKNISKGKNTEVVSYQTVNEILHGLHKNEYYPKREGSHFYEHYKEDIALMAEMGFKCFRMSISWPRIYPTGEEKVPNEEGLKFYDNVFNELLKYNIEPLVTLSHYETPLNLALKYNGWQSRELIDLFIKYAKTCLTRYKDKVKYWIAFNEINMSLNVPYSGAAIFIEKTCNPNSELFKRYIINLLQVP
;
A
#
# COMPACT_ATOMS: atom_id res chain seq x y z
N MET A 1 -12.58 28.33 23.93
CA MET A 1 -13.62 27.28 23.90
C MET A 1 -13.24 26.26 22.85
N SER A 2 -13.26 24.98 23.15
CA SER A 2 -12.98 23.93 22.15
C SER A 2 -14.12 23.92 21.13
N THR A 3 -13.81 24.06 19.84
CA THR A 3 -14.78 24.00 18.74
C THR A 3 -15.07 22.56 18.28
N PHE A 4 -14.29 21.59 18.79
CA PHE A 4 -14.45 20.17 18.43
C PHE A 4 -15.26 19.40 19.48
N PRO A 5 -16.04 18.38 19.08
CA PRO A 5 -16.71 17.48 20.00
C PRO A 5 -15.74 16.79 20.96
N LYS A 6 -16.21 16.46 22.19
CA LYS A 6 -15.35 15.79 23.20
C LYS A 6 -14.78 14.44 22.75
N ASN A 7 -15.48 13.75 21.85
CA ASN A 7 -15.10 12.45 21.30
C ASN A 7 -14.43 12.55 19.91
N PHE A 8 -13.96 13.75 19.52
CA PHE A 8 -13.24 13.92 18.27
C PHE A 8 -11.92 13.12 18.30
N LEU A 9 -11.66 12.33 17.25
CA LEU A 9 -10.51 11.46 17.16
C LEU A 9 -9.32 12.22 16.55
N TRP A 10 -8.48 12.78 17.39
CA TRP A 10 -7.19 13.34 16.99
C TRP A 10 -6.19 12.23 16.73
N GLY A 11 -5.44 12.30 15.63
CA GLY A 11 -4.49 11.25 15.30
C GLY A 11 -3.56 11.59 14.15
N TRP A 12 -2.89 10.56 13.66
CA TRP A 12 -1.92 10.63 12.59
C TRP A 12 -2.29 9.69 11.45
N ALA A 13 -1.70 9.94 10.27
CA ALA A 13 -1.93 9.14 9.07
C ALA A 13 -0.62 8.78 8.38
N THR A 14 -0.51 7.54 7.93
CA THR A 14 0.61 7.02 7.14
C THR A 14 0.15 5.87 6.23
N ALA A 15 1.08 5.32 5.46
CA ALA A 15 0.86 4.14 4.63
C ALA A 15 1.98 3.12 4.84
N ALA A 16 1.71 1.84 4.60
CA ALA A 16 2.65 0.75 4.76
C ALA A 16 3.95 1.01 3.98
N ASN A 17 3.87 1.43 2.72
CA ASN A 17 5.06 1.75 1.91
C ASN A 17 5.88 2.97 2.39
N GLN A 18 5.36 3.73 3.36
CA GLN A 18 6.06 4.88 3.93
C GLN A 18 6.78 4.54 5.23
N LEU A 19 6.24 3.59 6.00
CA LEU A 19 6.75 3.31 7.33
C LEU A 19 7.16 1.88 7.60
N GLU A 20 6.54 0.86 6.98
CA GLU A 20 6.74 -0.52 7.43
C GLU A 20 8.20 -0.99 7.35
N GLY A 21 8.82 -0.89 6.19
CA GLY A 21 10.07 -1.62 5.96
C GLY A 21 9.84 -3.12 5.85
N GLY A 22 10.85 -3.92 6.18
CA GLY A 22 10.74 -5.38 6.16
C GLY A 22 10.24 -5.96 4.83
N TYR A 23 10.65 -5.36 3.70
CA TYR A 23 10.12 -5.64 2.36
C TYR A 23 10.35 -7.07 1.88
N ASN A 24 11.33 -7.78 2.46
CA ASN A 24 11.72 -9.16 2.15
C ASN A 24 11.64 -10.09 3.37
N LEU A 25 10.97 -9.66 4.45
CA LEU A 25 10.83 -10.47 5.67
C LEU A 25 9.51 -11.24 5.67
N ASP A 26 9.53 -12.38 6.33
CA ASP A 26 8.37 -13.21 6.64
C ASP A 26 7.45 -13.51 5.45
N GLY A 27 8.06 -13.74 4.29
CA GLY A 27 7.37 -14.12 3.06
C GLY A 27 6.61 -12.99 2.36
N LYS A 28 6.85 -11.71 2.74
CA LYS A 28 6.29 -10.58 1.99
C LYS A 28 6.77 -10.60 0.54
N GLY A 29 5.83 -10.47 -0.41
CA GLY A 29 6.15 -10.27 -1.82
C GLY A 29 6.51 -8.83 -2.14
N LEU A 30 7.09 -8.63 -3.33
CA LEU A 30 7.38 -7.29 -3.84
C LEU A 30 6.09 -6.56 -4.25
N SER A 31 6.04 -5.28 -3.95
CA SER A 31 5.01 -4.35 -4.42
C SER A 31 5.52 -3.46 -5.55
N THR A 32 4.60 -2.78 -6.22
CA THR A 32 4.95 -1.71 -7.17
C THR A 32 5.73 -0.58 -6.49
N ALA A 33 5.45 -0.30 -5.21
CA ALA A 33 6.16 0.71 -4.43
C ALA A 33 7.64 0.36 -4.20
N ASP A 34 7.98 -0.92 -4.07
CA ASP A 34 9.35 -1.39 -3.86
C ASP A 34 10.26 -1.18 -5.08
N MET A 35 9.69 -0.79 -6.24
CA MET A 35 10.43 -0.51 -7.48
C MET A 35 10.72 1.00 -7.66
N VAL A 36 10.21 1.85 -6.77
CA VAL A 36 10.41 3.31 -6.86
C VAL A 36 11.72 3.70 -6.20
N LYS A 37 12.69 4.10 -7.01
CA LYS A 37 14.01 4.52 -6.52
C LYS A 37 14.01 5.98 -6.06
N PHE A 38 14.90 6.30 -5.15
CA PHE A 38 15.19 7.68 -4.77
C PHE A 38 15.90 8.43 -5.91
N VAL A 39 15.38 9.59 -6.24
CA VAL A 39 16.02 10.50 -7.20
C VAL A 39 16.21 11.87 -6.54
N PRO A 40 17.44 12.34 -6.34
CA PRO A 40 17.71 13.65 -5.75
C PRO A 40 17.02 14.78 -6.51
N LYS A 41 16.52 15.81 -5.79
CA LYS A 41 15.78 16.95 -6.39
C LYS A 41 16.54 17.69 -7.48
N ASN A 42 17.85 17.83 -7.34
CA ASN A 42 18.72 18.45 -8.36
C ASN A 42 18.77 17.66 -9.67
N ILE A 43 18.55 16.35 -9.63
CA ILE A 43 18.50 15.45 -10.80
C ILE A 43 17.08 15.38 -11.36
N SER A 44 16.09 15.26 -10.49
CA SER A 44 14.68 15.13 -10.89
C SER A 44 14.12 16.40 -11.57
N LYS A 45 14.69 17.56 -11.23
CA LYS A 45 14.26 18.87 -11.77
C LYS A 45 12.73 19.08 -11.72
N GLY A 46 12.09 18.59 -10.66
CA GLY A 46 10.64 18.66 -10.48
C GLY A 46 9.82 17.62 -11.28
N LYS A 47 10.46 16.70 -11.99
CA LYS A 47 9.76 15.59 -12.65
C LYS A 47 9.23 14.61 -11.61
N ASN A 48 8.08 14.01 -11.91
CA ASN A 48 7.55 12.92 -11.09
C ASN A 48 8.47 11.70 -11.16
N THR A 49 9.06 11.33 -10.04
CA THR A 49 10.01 10.20 -9.92
C THR A 49 9.31 8.87 -9.61
N GLU A 50 8.00 8.87 -9.42
CA GLU A 50 7.19 7.67 -9.19
C GLU A 50 6.71 7.00 -10.48
N VAL A 51 7.15 7.49 -11.63
CA VAL A 51 6.90 6.85 -12.92
C VAL A 51 8.00 5.82 -13.15
N VAL A 52 7.63 4.54 -13.09
CA VAL A 52 8.54 3.41 -13.32
C VAL A 52 8.08 2.66 -14.56
N SER A 53 8.99 2.43 -15.52
CA SER A 53 8.69 1.69 -16.74
C SER A 53 8.74 0.17 -16.54
N TYR A 54 8.06 -0.58 -17.38
CA TYR A 54 8.15 -2.04 -17.42
C TYR A 54 9.59 -2.52 -17.62
N GLN A 55 10.34 -1.84 -18.50
CA GLN A 55 11.74 -2.14 -18.73
C GLN A 55 12.55 -1.95 -17.44
N THR A 56 12.39 -0.80 -16.75
CA THR A 56 13.10 -0.52 -15.49
C THR A 56 12.81 -1.58 -14.42
N VAL A 57 11.57 -2.01 -14.29
CA VAL A 57 11.22 -3.09 -13.34
C VAL A 57 11.96 -4.39 -13.68
N ASN A 58 11.99 -4.79 -14.96
CA ASN A 58 12.73 -5.99 -15.37
C ASN A 58 14.24 -5.85 -15.12
N GLU A 59 14.82 -4.69 -15.39
CA GLU A 59 16.23 -4.42 -15.09
C GLU A 59 16.52 -4.56 -13.58
N ILE A 60 15.66 -4.03 -12.72
CA ILE A 60 15.76 -4.17 -11.26
C ILE A 60 15.70 -5.65 -10.86
N LEU A 61 14.74 -6.40 -11.39
CA LEU A 61 14.57 -7.82 -11.09
C LEU A 61 15.75 -8.68 -11.55
N HIS A 62 16.42 -8.28 -12.65
CA HIS A 62 17.66 -8.91 -13.13
C HIS A 62 18.91 -8.37 -12.43
N GLY A 63 18.78 -7.49 -11.46
CA GLY A 63 19.87 -7.01 -10.61
C GLY A 63 20.74 -5.93 -11.23
N LEU A 64 20.27 -5.22 -12.25
CA LEU A 64 21.04 -4.13 -12.89
C LEU A 64 21.11 -2.86 -12.04
N HIS A 65 20.20 -2.65 -11.10
CA HIS A 65 20.11 -1.46 -10.26
C HIS A 65 20.40 -1.73 -8.78
N LYS A 66 21.32 -2.64 -8.47
CA LYS A 66 21.63 -3.10 -7.10
C LYS A 66 22.14 -2.01 -6.16
N ASN A 67 22.82 -0.99 -6.71
CA ASN A 67 23.44 0.08 -5.92
C ASN A 67 22.51 1.31 -5.76
N GLU A 68 21.26 1.22 -6.23
CA GLU A 68 20.32 2.32 -6.10
C GLU A 68 19.53 2.19 -4.78
N TYR A 69 19.12 3.34 -4.24
CA TYR A 69 18.36 3.41 -2.99
C TYR A 69 16.86 3.39 -3.25
N TYR A 70 16.15 2.52 -2.56
CA TYR A 70 14.71 2.32 -2.65
C TYR A 70 14.07 2.61 -1.29
N PRO A 71 13.71 3.85 -0.99
CA PRO A 71 13.28 4.27 0.35
C PRO A 71 12.04 3.51 0.84
N LYS A 72 11.14 3.12 -0.06
CA LYS A 72 9.91 2.41 0.29
C LYS A 72 10.14 0.95 0.73
N ARG A 73 11.35 0.38 0.48
CA ARG A 73 11.74 -0.94 1.01
C ARG A 73 12.11 -0.89 2.50
N GLU A 74 12.61 0.24 2.94
CA GLU A 74 13.07 0.44 4.32
C GLU A 74 12.01 1.13 5.19
N GLY A 75 11.33 2.15 4.65
CA GLY A 75 10.39 2.95 5.40
C GLY A 75 11.05 3.59 6.63
N SER A 76 10.36 3.60 7.75
CA SER A 76 10.89 3.98 9.08
C SER A 76 11.12 2.76 9.98
N HIS A 77 11.21 1.56 9.40
CA HIS A 77 11.39 0.29 10.13
C HIS A 77 10.27 -0.03 11.13
N PHE A 78 9.05 0.41 10.85
CA PHE A 78 7.90 0.15 11.71
C PHE A 78 7.63 -1.36 11.90
N TYR A 79 8.01 -2.18 10.93
CA TYR A 79 7.87 -3.64 11.05
C TYR A 79 8.58 -4.18 12.29
N GLU A 80 9.76 -3.64 12.60
CA GLU A 80 10.57 -4.01 13.75
C GLU A 80 10.20 -3.21 15.02
N HIS A 81 9.83 -1.94 14.85
CA HIS A 81 9.71 -0.96 15.96
C HIS A 81 8.27 -0.53 16.28
N TYR A 82 7.25 -1.20 15.73
CA TYR A 82 5.84 -0.78 15.89
C TYR A 82 5.41 -0.60 17.35
N LYS A 83 5.98 -1.35 18.30
CA LYS A 83 5.61 -1.22 19.72
C LYS A 83 6.08 0.10 20.32
N GLU A 84 7.33 0.45 20.05
CA GLU A 84 7.95 1.70 20.48
C GLU A 84 7.25 2.90 19.82
N ASP A 85 7.02 2.81 18.51
CA ASP A 85 6.35 3.88 17.75
C ASP A 85 4.92 4.11 18.26
N ILE A 86 4.16 3.04 18.51
CA ILE A 86 2.80 3.15 19.06
C ILE A 86 2.81 3.72 20.48
N ALA A 87 3.79 3.35 21.30
CA ALA A 87 3.93 3.93 22.63
C ALA A 87 4.17 5.45 22.57
N LEU A 88 5.04 5.91 21.65
CA LEU A 88 5.27 7.34 21.40
C LEU A 88 4.00 8.05 20.90
N MET A 89 3.24 7.43 20.01
CA MET A 89 1.93 7.96 19.57
C MET A 89 0.96 8.13 20.76
N ALA A 90 0.97 7.18 21.69
CA ALA A 90 0.14 7.25 22.89
C ALA A 90 0.57 8.40 23.82
N GLU A 91 1.88 8.61 24.01
CA GLU A 91 2.44 9.74 24.78
C GLU A 91 2.06 11.09 24.15
N MET A 92 2.03 11.18 22.81
CA MET A 92 1.55 12.36 22.08
C MET A 92 0.04 12.58 22.20
N GLY A 93 -0.71 11.65 22.79
CA GLY A 93 -2.15 11.77 23.04
C GLY A 93 -3.03 11.38 21.85
N PHE A 94 -2.50 10.64 20.86
CA PHE A 94 -3.29 10.19 19.71
C PHE A 94 -4.44 9.28 20.14
N LYS A 95 -5.59 9.45 19.46
CA LYS A 95 -6.80 8.68 19.66
C LYS A 95 -7.17 7.85 18.43
N CYS A 96 -6.53 8.13 17.29
CA CYS A 96 -6.72 7.40 16.05
C CYS A 96 -5.39 7.32 15.29
N PHE A 97 -5.12 6.17 14.69
CA PHE A 97 -4.00 5.99 13.78
C PHE A 97 -4.49 5.44 12.45
N ARG A 98 -4.39 6.25 11.40
CA ARG A 98 -4.64 5.79 10.03
C ARG A 98 -3.39 5.14 9.47
N MET A 99 -3.54 3.89 9.02
CA MET A 99 -2.48 3.12 8.37
C MET A 99 -3.03 2.35 7.18
N SER A 100 -2.17 1.72 6.38
CA SER A 100 -2.61 0.75 5.39
C SER A 100 -2.08 -0.65 5.70
N ILE A 101 -2.72 -1.67 5.11
CA ILE A 101 -2.21 -3.03 5.06
C ILE A 101 -1.53 -3.24 3.72
N SER A 102 -0.28 -3.70 3.72
CA SER A 102 0.45 -4.05 2.50
C SER A 102 -0.14 -5.32 1.88
N TRP A 103 -0.80 -5.21 0.73
CA TRP A 103 -1.39 -6.36 0.05
C TRP A 103 -0.38 -7.49 -0.18
N PRO A 104 0.86 -7.24 -0.69
CA PRO A 104 1.83 -8.33 -0.87
C PRO A 104 2.40 -8.91 0.43
N ARG A 105 2.11 -8.35 1.60
CA ARG A 105 2.40 -9.00 2.89
C ARG A 105 1.39 -10.10 3.19
N ILE A 106 0.15 -9.93 2.73
CA ILE A 106 -0.94 -10.90 2.94
C ILE A 106 -1.02 -11.93 1.80
N TYR A 107 -0.83 -11.47 0.56
CA TYR A 107 -0.79 -12.30 -0.64
C TYR A 107 0.43 -11.88 -1.47
N PRO A 108 1.58 -12.55 -1.31
CA PRO A 108 2.86 -12.13 -1.89
C PRO A 108 2.87 -11.87 -3.38
N THR A 109 2.17 -12.66 -4.16
CA THR A 109 1.99 -12.46 -5.62
C THR A 109 0.60 -11.90 -5.96
N GLY A 110 -0.32 -11.89 -4.99
CA GLY A 110 -1.74 -11.55 -5.17
C GLY A 110 -2.62 -12.74 -5.58
N GLU A 111 -2.04 -13.85 -6.02
CA GLU A 111 -2.77 -14.99 -6.60
C GLU A 111 -2.86 -16.22 -5.68
N GLU A 112 -2.16 -16.26 -4.56
CA GLU A 112 -2.14 -17.39 -3.65
C GLU A 112 -3.55 -17.83 -3.22
N LYS A 113 -3.74 -19.12 -3.02
CA LYS A 113 -5.01 -19.69 -2.54
C LYS A 113 -5.23 -19.43 -1.05
N VAL A 114 -4.15 -19.34 -0.29
CA VAL A 114 -4.15 -19.10 1.16
C VAL A 114 -3.30 -17.87 1.47
N PRO A 115 -3.69 -17.04 2.44
CA PRO A 115 -2.91 -15.87 2.82
C PRO A 115 -1.63 -16.26 3.55
N ASN A 116 -0.65 -15.38 3.55
CA ASN A 116 0.55 -15.46 4.37
C ASN A 116 0.19 -15.19 5.84
N GLU A 117 0.26 -16.24 6.65
CA GLU A 117 -0.13 -16.15 8.07
C GLU A 117 0.81 -15.26 8.89
N GLU A 118 2.11 -15.20 8.56
CA GLU A 118 3.05 -14.31 9.26
C GLU A 118 2.70 -12.83 9.00
N GLY A 119 2.29 -12.50 7.76
CA GLY A 119 1.77 -11.18 7.44
C GLY A 119 0.49 -10.83 8.20
N LEU A 120 -0.44 -11.80 8.32
CA LEU A 120 -1.66 -11.61 9.10
C LEU A 120 -1.36 -11.40 10.58
N LYS A 121 -0.45 -12.18 11.18
CA LYS A 121 -0.03 -12.05 12.58
C LYS A 121 0.64 -10.71 12.86
N PHE A 122 1.44 -10.20 11.94
CA PHE A 122 2.04 -8.87 12.09
C PHE A 122 0.97 -7.80 12.34
N TYR A 123 -0.06 -7.73 11.49
CA TYR A 123 -1.14 -6.74 11.69
C TYR A 123 -2.02 -7.07 12.90
N ASP A 124 -2.21 -8.35 13.25
CA ASP A 124 -2.85 -8.70 14.53
C ASP A 124 -2.12 -8.07 15.71
N ASN A 125 -0.79 -8.13 15.71
CA ASN A 125 0.05 -7.59 16.77
C ASN A 125 -0.01 -6.05 16.79
N VAL A 126 0.06 -5.42 15.62
CA VAL A 126 -0.05 -3.95 15.49
C VAL A 126 -1.39 -3.45 16.02
N PHE A 127 -2.50 -4.09 15.63
CA PHE A 127 -3.83 -3.69 16.10
C PHE A 127 -4.01 -3.94 17.60
N ASN A 128 -3.52 -5.04 18.12
CA ASN A 128 -3.54 -5.31 19.56
C ASN A 128 -2.76 -4.24 20.34
N GLU A 129 -1.60 -3.82 19.84
CA GLU A 129 -0.80 -2.79 20.49
C GLU A 129 -1.49 -1.41 20.46
N LEU A 130 -2.12 -1.03 19.33
CA LEU A 130 -2.91 0.20 19.24
C LEU A 130 -4.08 0.21 20.25
N LEU A 131 -4.84 -0.89 20.30
CA LEU A 131 -5.99 -1.03 21.20
C LEU A 131 -5.60 -1.02 22.66
N LYS A 132 -4.43 -1.54 23.04
CA LYS A 132 -3.86 -1.47 24.39
C LYS A 132 -3.74 -0.02 24.88
N TYR A 133 -3.44 0.92 23.99
CA TYR A 133 -3.33 2.36 24.30
C TYR A 133 -4.63 3.14 24.00
N ASN A 134 -5.73 2.46 23.67
CA ASN A 134 -6.98 3.09 23.25
C ASN A 134 -6.82 4.00 22.02
N ILE A 135 -5.94 3.62 21.09
CA ILE A 135 -5.77 4.24 19.79
C ILE A 135 -6.61 3.45 18.78
N GLU A 136 -7.61 4.09 18.17
CA GLU A 136 -8.51 3.46 17.19
C GLU A 136 -7.81 3.28 15.85
N PRO A 137 -7.68 2.06 15.30
CA PRO A 137 -7.15 1.87 13.96
C PRO A 137 -8.15 2.32 12.89
N LEU A 138 -7.69 3.09 11.90
CA LEU A 138 -8.39 3.40 10.67
C LEU A 138 -7.55 2.84 9.51
N VAL A 139 -8.07 1.82 8.83
CA VAL A 139 -7.26 0.99 7.95
C VAL A 139 -7.60 1.20 6.47
N THR A 140 -6.60 1.50 5.66
CA THR A 140 -6.71 1.57 4.21
C THR A 140 -6.27 0.23 3.61
N LEU A 141 -7.10 -0.37 2.77
CA LEU A 141 -6.79 -1.65 2.11
C LEU A 141 -5.80 -1.50 0.96
N SER A 142 -5.96 -0.47 0.13
CA SER A 142 -5.06 -0.23 -1.00
C SER A 142 -4.47 1.18 -0.92
N HIS A 143 -3.14 1.27 -0.75
CA HIS A 143 -2.40 2.53 -0.67
C HIS A 143 -1.11 2.46 -1.49
N TYR A 144 -1.26 2.29 -2.82
CA TYR A 144 -0.16 2.27 -3.81
C TYR A 144 0.79 1.06 -3.72
N GLU A 145 0.33 -0.05 -3.15
CA GLU A 145 1.12 -1.26 -2.91
C GLU A 145 0.49 -2.50 -3.54
N THR A 146 0.22 -2.42 -4.83
CA THR A 146 -0.24 -3.60 -5.56
C THR A 146 0.90 -4.63 -5.66
N PRO A 147 0.66 -5.93 -5.43
CA PRO A 147 1.65 -6.97 -5.67
C PRO A 147 2.27 -6.84 -7.06
N LEU A 148 3.60 -6.81 -7.13
CA LEU A 148 4.33 -6.55 -8.38
C LEU A 148 3.99 -7.55 -9.48
N ASN A 149 3.76 -8.82 -9.11
CA ASN A 149 3.32 -9.86 -10.04
C ASN A 149 2.05 -9.47 -10.80
N LEU A 150 1.09 -8.81 -10.13
CA LEU A 150 -0.16 -8.38 -10.78
C LEU A 150 0.06 -7.23 -11.77
N ALA A 151 1.02 -6.34 -11.49
CA ALA A 151 1.44 -5.31 -12.45
C ALA A 151 2.10 -5.95 -13.69
N LEU A 152 3.01 -6.89 -13.48
CA LEU A 152 3.75 -7.55 -14.57
C LEU A 152 2.85 -8.40 -15.45
N LYS A 153 1.97 -9.21 -14.84
CA LYS A 153 1.12 -10.19 -15.53
C LYS A 153 -0.11 -9.57 -16.18
N TYR A 154 -0.77 -8.68 -15.47
CA TYR A 154 -2.08 -8.14 -15.84
C TYR A 154 -2.08 -6.66 -16.23
N ASN A 155 -0.94 -6.00 -16.12
CA ASN A 155 -0.82 -4.55 -16.21
C ASN A 155 -1.72 -3.84 -15.16
N GLY A 156 -1.73 -4.38 -13.94
CA GLY A 156 -2.44 -3.80 -12.82
C GLY A 156 -3.95 -3.68 -13.05
N TRP A 157 -4.53 -2.60 -12.59
CA TRP A 157 -5.97 -2.35 -12.63
C TRP A 157 -6.55 -2.11 -14.02
N GLN A 158 -5.74 -2.23 -15.08
CA GLN A 158 -6.24 -2.33 -16.45
C GLN A 158 -7.04 -3.63 -16.66
N SER A 159 -6.68 -4.69 -15.93
CA SER A 159 -7.35 -5.98 -16.02
C SER A 159 -8.45 -6.13 -14.96
N ARG A 160 -9.57 -6.73 -15.37
CA ARG A 160 -10.69 -7.03 -14.46
C ARG A 160 -10.39 -8.16 -13.46
N GLU A 161 -9.38 -8.99 -13.72
CA GLU A 161 -8.94 -10.04 -12.83
C GLU A 161 -8.52 -9.50 -11.45
N LEU A 162 -8.03 -8.25 -11.41
CA LEU A 162 -7.66 -7.63 -10.14
C LEU A 162 -8.86 -7.40 -9.22
N ILE A 163 -10.08 -7.31 -9.75
CA ILE A 163 -11.29 -7.14 -8.94
C ILE A 163 -11.46 -8.35 -8.01
N ASP A 164 -11.45 -9.56 -8.56
CA ASP A 164 -11.65 -10.79 -7.78
C ASP A 164 -10.48 -11.03 -6.81
N LEU A 165 -9.25 -10.74 -7.25
CA LEU A 165 -8.05 -10.86 -6.41
C LEU A 165 -8.08 -9.86 -5.25
N PHE A 166 -8.53 -8.63 -5.49
CA PHE A 166 -8.68 -7.62 -4.44
C PHE A 166 -9.82 -7.96 -3.48
N ILE A 167 -10.95 -8.45 -3.99
CA ILE A 167 -12.07 -8.91 -3.14
C ILE A 167 -11.61 -10.03 -2.22
N LYS A 168 -10.84 -11.00 -2.72
CA LYS A 168 -10.24 -12.07 -1.91
C LYS A 168 -9.37 -11.50 -0.78
N TYR A 169 -8.47 -10.58 -1.10
CA TYR A 169 -7.61 -9.89 -0.14
C TYR A 169 -8.42 -9.09 0.89
N ALA A 170 -9.34 -8.24 0.42
CA ALA A 170 -10.19 -7.43 1.26
C ALA A 170 -11.02 -8.28 2.22
N LYS A 171 -11.66 -9.34 1.71
CA LYS A 171 -12.45 -10.28 2.52
C LYS A 171 -11.59 -10.95 3.61
N THR A 172 -10.36 -11.33 3.29
CA THR A 172 -9.42 -11.89 4.28
C THR A 172 -9.14 -10.90 5.40
N CYS A 173 -8.77 -9.66 5.06
CA CYS A 173 -8.48 -8.60 6.05
C CYS A 173 -9.71 -8.26 6.89
N LEU A 174 -10.85 -8.00 6.24
CA LEU A 174 -12.10 -7.65 6.92
C LEU A 174 -12.55 -8.78 7.87
N THR A 175 -12.41 -10.04 7.46
CA THR A 175 -12.80 -11.18 8.29
C THR A 175 -11.85 -11.35 9.47
N ARG A 176 -10.53 -11.26 9.24
CA ARG A 176 -9.50 -11.46 10.28
C ARG A 176 -9.57 -10.40 11.36
N TYR A 177 -9.77 -9.13 10.97
CA TYR A 177 -9.65 -8.00 11.88
C TYR A 177 -10.98 -7.35 12.29
N LYS A 178 -12.12 -7.97 11.98
CA LYS A 178 -13.47 -7.46 12.24
C LYS A 178 -13.71 -6.99 13.69
N ASP A 179 -13.08 -7.66 14.65
CA ASP A 179 -13.24 -7.36 16.08
C ASP A 179 -12.22 -6.32 16.60
N LYS A 180 -11.29 -5.88 15.74
CA LYS A 180 -10.20 -4.95 16.08
C LYS A 180 -10.27 -3.62 15.34
N VAL A 181 -10.80 -3.63 14.11
CA VAL A 181 -10.83 -2.46 13.21
C VAL A 181 -12.27 -2.12 12.85
N LYS A 182 -12.69 -0.91 13.19
CA LYS A 182 -14.04 -0.40 12.90
C LYS A 182 -14.10 0.42 11.62
N TYR A 183 -13.01 1.11 11.28
CA TYR A 183 -12.98 2.09 10.19
C TYR A 183 -12.08 1.62 9.05
N TRP A 184 -12.67 1.51 7.86
CA TRP A 184 -12.01 1.01 6.67
C TRP A 184 -12.11 2.01 5.52
N ILE A 185 -11.02 2.12 4.76
CA ILE A 185 -10.96 2.83 3.48
C ILE A 185 -10.53 1.82 2.42
N ALA A 186 -11.30 1.70 1.34
CA ALA A 186 -10.95 0.75 0.28
C ALA A 186 -9.69 1.18 -0.48
N PHE A 187 -9.67 2.43 -0.97
CA PHE A 187 -8.56 2.97 -1.77
C PHE A 187 -8.15 4.35 -1.27
N ASN A 188 -6.84 4.58 -1.18
CA ASN A 188 -6.31 5.92 -1.02
C ASN A 188 -6.27 6.64 -2.37
N GLU A 189 -6.76 7.88 -2.42
CA GLU A 189 -6.62 8.80 -3.55
C GLU A 189 -6.78 8.14 -4.93
N ILE A 190 -7.90 7.46 -5.16
CA ILE A 190 -8.16 6.71 -6.40
C ILE A 190 -8.00 7.58 -7.65
N ASN A 191 -8.21 8.91 -7.55
CA ASN A 191 -7.97 9.89 -8.59
C ASN A 191 -6.51 9.97 -9.04
N MET A 192 -5.55 9.61 -8.16
CA MET A 192 -4.12 9.62 -8.50
C MET A 192 -3.76 8.60 -9.57
N SER A 193 -4.58 7.58 -9.79
CA SER A 193 -4.42 6.64 -10.91
C SER A 193 -4.44 7.33 -12.28
N LEU A 194 -5.04 8.51 -12.41
CA LEU A 194 -5.03 9.32 -13.63
C LEU A 194 -3.70 10.06 -13.84
N ASN A 195 -3.05 10.50 -12.76
CA ASN A 195 -1.85 11.32 -12.81
C ASN A 195 -0.56 10.49 -12.72
N VAL A 196 -0.57 9.43 -11.92
CA VAL A 196 0.54 8.50 -11.70
C VAL A 196 0.07 7.05 -11.82
N PRO A 197 -0.25 6.59 -13.03
CA PRO A 197 -0.86 5.27 -13.26
C PRO A 197 -0.07 4.11 -12.68
N TYR A 198 1.26 4.17 -12.68
CA TYR A 198 2.08 3.13 -12.07
C TYR A 198 1.88 3.04 -10.55
N SER A 199 2.05 4.14 -9.82
CA SER A 199 1.87 4.12 -8.37
C SER A 199 0.39 3.96 -7.98
N GLY A 200 -0.51 4.67 -8.65
CA GLY A 200 -1.94 4.70 -8.28
C GLY A 200 -2.72 3.46 -8.72
N ALA A 201 -2.30 2.78 -9.78
CA ALA A 201 -3.06 1.68 -10.38
C ALA A 201 -2.21 0.50 -10.87
N ALA A 202 -0.92 0.48 -10.57
CA ALA A 202 0.02 -0.57 -10.99
C ALA A 202 0.10 -0.75 -12.52
N ILE A 203 -0.06 0.34 -13.28
CA ILE A 203 -0.15 0.32 -14.74
C ILE A 203 1.13 0.84 -15.38
N PHE A 204 1.73 0.04 -16.24
CA PHE A 204 2.79 0.46 -17.14
C PHE A 204 2.18 1.15 -18.36
N ILE A 205 2.42 2.46 -18.49
CA ILE A 205 1.83 3.28 -19.57
C ILE A 205 2.22 2.75 -20.95
N GLU A 206 3.45 2.31 -21.13
CA GLU A 206 3.95 1.75 -22.39
C GLU A 206 3.27 0.45 -22.82
N LYS A 207 2.59 -0.23 -21.90
CA LYS A 207 1.74 -1.40 -22.22
C LYS A 207 0.30 -1.03 -22.55
N THR A 208 -0.06 0.23 -22.40
CA THR A 208 -1.41 0.71 -22.73
C THR A 208 -1.45 1.28 -24.13
N CYS A 209 -2.43 0.88 -24.92
CA CYS A 209 -2.70 1.49 -26.22
C CYS A 209 -3.29 2.88 -25.99
N ASN A 210 -2.50 3.93 -26.01
CA ASN A 210 -2.89 5.34 -25.89
C ASN A 210 -3.50 5.75 -24.53
N PRO A 211 -2.80 6.60 -23.71
CA PRO A 211 -3.29 7.08 -22.41
C PRO A 211 -4.62 7.86 -22.45
N ASN A 212 -5.01 8.39 -23.63
CA ASN A 212 -6.27 9.12 -23.84
C ASN A 212 -7.39 8.21 -24.39
N SER A 213 -7.17 6.90 -24.48
CA SER A 213 -8.12 5.97 -25.07
C SER A 213 -9.25 5.58 -24.10
N GLU A 214 -10.34 5.04 -24.66
CA GLU A 214 -11.42 4.40 -23.91
C GLU A 214 -10.91 3.31 -22.94
N LEU A 215 -9.76 2.69 -23.24
CA LEU A 215 -9.10 1.75 -22.34
C LEU A 215 -8.66 2.43 -21.03
N PHE A 216 -8.08 3.63 -21.08
CA PHE A 216 -7.71 4.37 -19.89
C PHE A 216 -8.91 4.68 -18.98
N LYS A 217 -10.04 5.01 -19.58
CA LYS A 217 -11.30 5.19 -18.86
C LYS A 217 -11.81 3.89 -18.24
N ARG A 218 -11.64 2.75 -18.93
CA ARG A 218 -12.11 1.44 -18.44
C ARG A 218 -11.45 1.00 -17.15
N TYR A 219 -10.14 1.24 -16.92
CA TYR A 219 -9.55 0.79 -15.68
C TYR A 219 -9.92 1.67 -14.48
N ILE A 220 -10.18 2.96 -14.70
CA ILE A 220 -10.79 3.80 -13.66
C ILE A 220 -12.17 3.23 -13.29
N ILE A 221 -12.95 2.83 -14.28
CA ILE A 221 -14.25 2.16 -14.04
C ILE A 221 -14.05 0.86 -13.27
N ASN A 222 -13.03 0.05 -13.61
CA ASN A 222 -12.72 -1.17 -12.87
C ASN A 222 -12.38 -0.91 -11.39
N LEU A 223 -11.59 0.12 -11.09
CA LEU A 223 -11.31 0.55 -9.73
C LEU A 223 -12.58 0.95 -8.95
N LEU A 224 -13.54 1.57 -9.64
CA LEU A 224 -14.80 2.01 -9.03
C LEU A 224 -15.83 0.88 -8.87
N GLN A 225 -15.64 -0.27 -9.50
CA GLN A 225 -16.55 -1.41 -9.48
C GLN A 225 -16.19 -2.46 -8.41
N VAL A 226 -15.23 -2.20 -7.56
CA VAL A 226 -14.94 -3.05 -6.39
C VAL A 226 -16.06 -2.82 -5.38
N PRO A 227 -16.83 -3.85 -5.00
CA PRO A 227 -17.94 -3.74 -4.05
C PRO A 227 -17.47 -3.43 -2.63
#